data_041b8c247616da9b6db21683638cbcde
#
_entry.id   041b8c247616da9b6db21683638cbcde
#
_cell.length_a   1.000
_cell.length_b   1.000
_cell.length_c   1.000
_cell.angle_alpha   90.00
_cell.angle_beta   90.00
_cell.angle_gamma   90.00
#
_symmetry.space_group_name_H-M   'P 1'
#
loop_
_entity.id
_entity.type
_entity.pdbx_description
1 polymer ?
#
loop_
_entity_poly.entity_id
_entity_poly.type
_entity_poly.pdbx_seq_one_letter_code
_entity_poly.pdbx_strand_id
1 'polypeptide(L)'
;SRNQWVGDFDQVNPKLGLMWELTPDTILRLAAFRTFDRGIEEDLTIEPTQIAGFNQFFDGFPATDARRYGVGLDHKFSPGLMAGLEASLRDVIVPLPLATALDAPSFISKREEMLYRAYGYWAISDYFAASLEYQFDIFTDATHHETIYQNHIVPLSLSYFHTSGLSSSVTVTYVNQEALEGNDESLKGHDDNQFALLDFSLKYRLPYRYGTAGFIVKNLLDQRFDFLGQNAFGGRTRRLEETPLFIPERTMFFQLTLAF
;
A
#
# COMPACT_ATOMS: atom_id res chain seq x y z
N SER A 1 6.11 2.07 -29.07
CA SER A 1 7.50 1.74 -28.67
C SER A 1 7.72 0.24 -28.79
N ARG A 2 8.72 -0.18 -29.55
CA ARG A 2 9.11 -1.60 -29.66
C ARG A 2 9.83 -2.01 -28.39
N ASN A 3 9.15 -2.65 -27.49
CA ASN A 3 9.80 -3.42 -26.46
C ASN A 3 10.30 -4.73 -27.09
N GLN A 4 11.59 -4.99 -27.09
CA GLN A 4 12.18 -6.21 -27.67
C GLN A 4 11.67 -7.51 -27.04
N TRP A 5 10.95 -7.42 -25.93
CA TRP A 5 10.47 -8.54 -25.12
C TRP A 5 8.96 -8.81 -25.25
N VAL A 6 8.18 -7.83 -25.70
CA VAL A 6 6.72 -7.91 -25.82
C VAL A 6 6.37 -7.16 -27.08
N GLY A 7 5.70 -7.78 -28.06
CA GLY A 7 5.38 -7.19 -29.36
C GLY A 7 4.64 -5.85 -29.30
N ASP A 8 4.31 -5.27 -30.45
CA ASP A 8 3.53 -4.02 -30.53
C ASP A 8 2.14 -4.24 -29.89
N PHE A 9 1.84 -3.50 -28.80
CA PHE A 9 0.55 -3.49 -28.14
C PHE A 9 -0.18 -2.17 -28.42
N ASP A 10 -1.33 -2.27 -29.06
CA ASP A 10 -2.33 -1.21 -29.10
C ASP A 10 -3.40 -1.52 -28.04
N GLN A 11 -3.41 -0.75 -26.95
CA GLN A 11 -4.32 -0.96 -25.84
C GLN A 11 -4.96 0.33 -25.40
N VAL A 12 -6.26 0.29 -25.17
CA VAL A 12 -7.01 1.39 -24.54
C VAL A 12 -7.08 1.16 -23.04
N ASN A 13 -6.63 2.14 -22.25
CA ASN A 13 -6.66 2.12 -20.80
C ASN A 13 -7.71 3.11 -20.28
N PRO A 14 -9.00 2.73 -20.22
CA PRO A 14 -10.04 3.61 -19.75
C PRO A 14 -9.86 3.90 -18.25
N LYS A 15 -10.17 5.15 -17.86
CA LYS A 15 -10.11 5.61 -16.47
C LYS A 15 -11.39 6.37 -16.16
N LEU A 16 -12.21 5.81 -15.28
CA LEU A 16 -13.48 6.38 -14.86
C LEU A 16 -13.47 6.55 -13.34
N GLY A 17 -13.81 7.74 -12.88
CA GLY A 17 -13.96 8.05 -11.45
C GLY A 17 -15.20 8.90 -11.23
N LEU A 18 -15.92 8.63 -10.16
CA LEU A 18 -17.06 9.40 -9.70
C LEU A 18 -16.89 9.72 -8.21
N MET A 19 -17.01 10.99 -7.86
CA MET A 19 -17.15 11.46 -6.49
C MET A 19 -18.51 12.15 -6.38
N TRP A 20 -19.39 11.57 -5.58
CA TRP A 20 -20.76 12.05 -5.43
C TRP A 20 -21.03 12.46 -4.00
N GLU A 21 -21.31 13.75 -3.79
CA GLU A 21 -21.76 14.30 -2.52
C GLU A 21 -23.22 13.90 -2.28
N LEU A 22 -23.43 12.80 -1.51
CA LEU A 22 -24.77 12.35 -1.12
C LEU A 22 -25.43 13.33 -0.16
N THR A 23 -24.63 13.91 0.72
CA THR A 23 -24.98 14.99 1.64
C THR A 23 -23.76 15.90 1.79
N PRO A 24 -23.88 17.11 2.40
CA PRO A 24 -22.72 17.98 2.66
C PRO A 24 -21.60 17.32 3.47
N ASP A 25 -21.93 16.26 4.20
CA ASP A 25 -20.99 15.53 5.06
C ASP A 25 -20.68 14.11 4.57
N THR A 26 -21.25 13.66 3.46
CA THR A 26 -21.11 12.27 2.97
C THR A 26 -20.75 12.25 1.49
N ILE A 27 -19.63 11.61 1.18
CA ILE A 27 -19.12 11.44 -0.19
C ILE A 27 -19.04 9.95 -0.54
N LEU A 28 -19.70 9.58 -1.64
CA LEU A 28 -19.52 8.27 -2.28
C LEU A 28 -18.46 8.40 -3.38
N ARG A 29 -17.49 7.50 -3.37
CA ARG A 29 -16.43 7.42 -4.38
C ARG A 29 -16.54 6.11 -5.14
N LEU A 30 -16.49 6.18 -6.47
CA LEU A 30 -16.47 5.01 -7.35
C LEU A 30 -15.33 5.16 -8.33
N ALA A 31 -14.61 4.08 -8.60
CA ALA A 31 -13.54 4.05 -9.59
C ALA A 31 -13.57 2.75 -10.39
N ALA A 32 -13.30 2.86 -11.69
CA ALA A 32 -13.05 1.73 -12.56
C ALA A 32 -11.98 2.13 -13.58
N PHE A 33 -10.83 1.48 -13.58
CA PHE A 33 -9.76 1.83 -14.48
C PHE A 33 -8.88 0.63 -14.85
N ARG A 34 -8.20 0.77 -15.96
CA ARG A 34 -7.19 -0.16 -16.46
C ARG A 34 -5.85 0.55 -16.54
N THR A 35 -4.79 -0.10 -16.09
CA THR A 35 -3.40 0.34 -16.22
C THR A 35 -2.62 -0.69 -17.00
N PHE A 36 -1.61 -0.23 -17.74
CA PHE A 36 -0.68 -1.09 -18.45
C PHE A 36 0.72 -0.54 -18.22
N ASP A 37 1.56 -1.34 -17.56
CA ASP A 37 2.93 -0.98 -17.26
C ASP A 37 3.80 -1.08 -18.53
N ARG A 38 4.41 0.03 -18.93
CA ARG A 38 5.27 0.11 -20.13
C ARG A 38 6.76 0.02 -19.79
N GLY A 39 7.11 -0.14 -18.52
CA GLY A 39 8.48 -0.15 -18.04
C GLY A 39 9.10 1.25 -18.01
N ILE A 40 10.37 1.37 -18.40
CA ILE A 40 11.18 2.60 -18.23
C ILE A 40 10.55 3.85 -18.86
N GLU A 41 9.65 3.70 -19.85
CA GLU A 41 8.98 4.84 -20.49
C GLU A 41 7.86 5.46 -19.64
N GLU A 42 7.38 4.77 -18.62
CA GLU A 42 6.27 5.26 -17.78
C GLU A 42 6.66 6.39 -16.82
N ASP A 43 7.90 6.43 -16.40
CA ASP A 43 8.43 7.54 -15.59
C ASP A 43 8.35 8.90 -16.30
N LEU A 44 8.09 8.89 -17.61
CA LEU A 44 7.94 10.07 -18.45
C LEU A 44 6.48 10.46 -18.72
N THR A 45 5.50 9.65 -18.33
CA THR A 45 4.08 9.93 -18.58
C THR A 45 3.46 10.67 -17.41
N ILE A 46 2.79 11.80 -17.69
CA ILE A 46 1.98 12.54 -16.70
C ILE A 46 0.62 11.85 -16.63
N GLU A 47 0.54 10.77 -15.86
CA GLU A 47 -0.71 10.11 -15.55
C GLU A 47 -1.21 10.49 -14.15
N PRO A 48 -2.55 10.57 -13.93
CA PRO A 48 -3.08 10.77 -12.58
C PRO A 48 -2.63 9.61 -11.68
N THR A 49 -2.10 9.92 -10.52
CA THR A 49 -1.72 8.89 -9.53
C THR A 49 -2.94 8.27 -8.84
N GLN A 50 -4.09 8.94 -8.91
CA GLN A 50 -5.33 8.51 -8.28
C GLN A 50 -6.55 8.78 -9.18
N ILE A 51 -7.52 7.87 -9.13
CA ILE A 51 -8.84 8.01 -9.73
C ILE A 51 -9.88 7.94 -8.60
N ALA A 52 -10.59 9.03 -8.34
CA ALA A 52 -11.56 9.15 -7.23
C ALA A 52 -11.01 8.69 -5.87
N GLY A 53 -9.71 8.94 -5.60
CA GLY A 53 -9.03 8.54 -4.37
C GLY A 53 -8.42 7.13 -4.39
N PHE A 54 -8.63 6.33 -5.44
CA PHE A 54 -8.01 5.01 -5.60
C PHE A 54 -6.68 5.13 -6.34
N ASN A 55 -5.62 4.58 -5.73
CA ASN A 55 -4.28 4.65 -6.31
C ASN A 55 -4.15 3.84 -7.60
N GLN A 56 -3.43 4.38 -8.57
CA GLN A 56 -2.89 3.64 -9.69
C GLN A 56 -1.48 3.16 -9.34
N PHE A 57 -1.21 1.87 -9.52
CA PHE A 57 0.09 1.28 -9.32
C PHE A 57 0.72 0.97 -10.67
N PHE A 58 1.97 1.39 -10.85
CA PHE A 58 2.82 1.17 -12.03
C PHE A 58 4.12 0.49 -11.65
N ASP A 59 4.15 -0.22 -10.54
CA ASP A 59 5.28 -0.89 -9.92
C ASP A 59 5.42 -2.36 -10.36
N GLY A 60 4.70 -2.75 -11.40
CA GLY A 60 4.72 -4.10 -11.94
C GLY A 60 5.89 -4.38 -12.89
N PHE A 61 6.02 -5.63 -13.34
CA PHE A 61 6.88 -5.96 -14.46
C PHE A 61 6.40 -5.26 -15.75
N PRO A 62 7.34 -4.92 -16.66
CA PRO A 62 6.95 -4.40 -17.98
C PRO A 62 5.89 -5.27 -18.65
N ALA A 63 4.88 -4.63 -19.25
CA ALA A 63 3.68 -5.23 -19.83
C ALA A 63 2.69 -5.85 -18.84
N THR A 64 2.76 -5.53 -17.55
CA THR A 64 1.70 -5.85 -16.60
C THR A 64 0.41 -5.12 -16.98
N ASP A 65 -0.67 -5.88 -17.13
CA ASP A 65 -2.03 -5.37 -17.38
C ASP A 65 -2.85 -5.50 -16.10
N ALA A 66 -3.37 -4.40 -15.58
CA ALA A 66 -4.17 -4.42 -14.36
C ALA A 66 -5.51 -3.68 -14.55
N ARG A 67 -6.58 -4.25 -13.99
CA ARG A 67 -7.90 -3.63 -13.91
C ARG A 67 -8.26 -3.45 -12.45
N ARG A 68 -8.67 -2.25 -12.06
CA ARG A 68 -9.10 -1.97 -10.70
C ARG A 68 -10.52 -1.41 -10.67
N TYR A 69 -11.28 -1.89 -9.69
CA TYR A 69 -12.61 -1.42 -9.35
C TYR A 69 -12.60 -1.04 -7.87
N GLY A 70 -13.18 0.10 -7.54
CA GLY A 70 -13.19 0.59 -6.16
C GLY A 70 -14.50 1.27 -5.81
N VAL A 71 -14.91 1.12 -4.56
CA VAL A 71 -16.00 1.83 -3.91
C VAL A 71 -15.53 2.34 -2.56
N GLY A 72 -15.85 3.58 -2.23
CA GLY A 72 -15.53 4.19 -0.95
C GLY A 72 -16.66 5.09 -0.47
N LEU A 73 -16.83 5.19 0.82
CA LEU A 73 -17.79 6.06 1.49
C LEU A 73 -17.07 6.82 2.59
N ASP A 74 -17.05 8.14 2.52
CA ASP A 74 -16.50 9.03 3.52
C ASP A 74 -17.62 9.79 4.21
N HIS A 75 -17.56 9.88 5.53
CA HIS A 75 -18.53 10.67 6.31
C HIS A 75 -17.83 11.53 7.37
N LYS A 76 -18.24 12.79 7.42
CA LYS A 76 -17.80 13.75 8.41
C LYS A 76 -18.86 13.88 9.52
N PHE A 77 -18.58 13.30 10.68
CA PHE A 77 -19.49 13.31 11.84
C PHE A 77 -19.52 14.66 12.56
N SER A 78 -18.40 15.38 12.54
CA SER A 78 -18.24 16.70 13.12
C SER A 78 -17.06 17.43 12.47
N PRO A 79 -16.81 18.72 12.73
CA PRO A 79 -15.65 19.42 12.20
C PRO A 79 -14.30 18.77 12.49
N GLY A 80 -14.22 18.01 13.58
CA GLY A 80 -12.98 17.33 13.99
C GLY A 80 -12.99 15.81 13.82
N LEU A 81 -14.09 15.18 13.38
CA LEU A 81 -14.20 13.72 13.29
C LEU A 81 -14.71 13.30 11.92
N MET A 82 -13.92 12.51 11.21
CA MET A 82 -14.30 11.87 9.96
C MET A 82 -13.95 10.38 9.99
N ALA A 83 -14.73 9.58 9.29
CA ALA A 83 -14.43 8.18 9.06
C ALA A 83 -14.86 7.76 7.65
N GLY A 84 -14.30 6.65 7.17
CA GLY A 84 -14.63 6.12 5.86
C GLY A 84 -14.43 4.63 5.78
N LEU A 85 -15.04 4.07 4.75
CA LEU A 85 -14.91 2.67 4.34
C LEU A 85 -14.50 2.62 2.88
N GLU A 86 -13.65 1.68 2.54
CA GLU A 86 -13.19 1.46 1.18
C GLU A 86 -13.11 -0.03 0.88
N ALA A 87 -13.53 -0.42 -0.31
CA ALA A 87 -13.28 -1.75 -0.86
C ALA A 87 -12.80 -1.62 -2.30
N SER A 88 -11.80 -2.39 -2.68
CA SER A 88 -11.34 -2.46 -4.07
C SER A 88 -10.88 -3.86 -4.46
N LEU A 89 -11.09 -4.16 -5.74
CA LEU A 89 -10.63 -5.38 -6.42
C LEU A 89 -9.67 -4.97 -7.53
N ARG A 90 -8.55 -5.66 -7.64
CA ARG A 90 -7.57 -5.48 -8.71
C ARG A 90 -7.22 -6.83 -9.33
N ASP A 91 -7.55 -7.00 -10.61
CA ASP A 91 -7.15 -8.14 -11.44
C ASP A 91 -5.85 -7.78 -12.15
N VAL A 92 -4.82 -8.60 -12.04
CA VAL A 92 -3.49 -8.35 -12.57
C VAL A 92 -3.02 -9.51 -13.43
N ILE A 93 -2.54 -9.19 -14.63
CA ILE A 93 -1.92 -10.13 -15.54
C ILE A 93 -0.47 -9.72 -15.73
N VAL A 94 0.47 -10.56 -15.24
CA VAL A 94 1.91 -10.30 -15.27
C VAL A 94 2.56 -11.24 -16.27
N PRO A 95 3.17 -10.76 -17.35
CA PRO A 95 4.01 -11.57 -18.20
C PRO A 95 5.37 -11.77 -17.54
N LEU A 96 5.69 -13.00 -17.17
CA LEU A 96 6.99 -13.35 -16.57
C LEU A 96 7.91 -13.91 -17.66
N PRO A 97 9.12 -13.33 -17.88
CA PRO A 97 10.08 -13.90 -18.82
C PRO A 97 10.62 -15.22 -18.28
N LEU A 98 10.64 -16.27 -19.08
CA LEU A 98 11.36 -17.50 -18.72
C LEU A 98 12.86 -17.20 -18.80
N ALA A 99 13.58 -17.37 -17.71
CA ALA A 99 14.98 -16.95 -17.55
C ALA A 99 16.01 -17.67 -18.46
N THR A 100 15.60 -18.65 -19.28
CA THR A 100 16.53 -19.56 -19.96
C THR A 100 16.66 -19.39 -21.49
N ALA A 101 15.81 -18.62 -22.15
CA ALA A 101 15.96 -18.37 -23.59
C ALA A 101 15.25 -17.07 -24.02
N LEU A 102 15.91 -16.31 -24.86
CA LEU A 102 15.41 -15.06 -25.44
C LEU A 102 14.13 -15.21 -26.28
N ASP A 103 13.79 -16.43 -26.71
CA ASP A 103 12.63 -16.81 -27.50
C ASP A 103 11.65 -17.74 -26.76
N ALA A 104 11.80 -17.92 -25.45
CA ALA A 104 10.89 -18.77 -24.69
C ALA A 104 9.53 -18.09 -24.51
N PRO A 105 8.41 -18.85 -24.58
CA PRO A 105 7.09 -18.29 -24.32
C PRO A 105 7.04 -17.68 -22.92
N SER A 106 6.62 -16.42 -22.84
CA SER A 106 6.41 -15.74 -21.56
C SER A 106 5.34 -16.50 -20.78
N PHE A 107 5.66 -16.79 -19.54
CA PHE A 107 4.72 -17.35 -18.61
C PHE A 107 3.78 -16.23 -18.12
N ILE A 108 2.49 -16.49 -18.06
CA ILE A 108 1.49 -15.50 -17.62
C ILE A 108 1.07 -15.83 -16.18
N SER A 109 1.36 -14.93 -15.25
CA SER A 109 0.82 -14.98 -13.89
C SER A 109 -0.49 -14.18 -13.83
N LYS A 110 -1.53 -14.81 -13.27
CA LYS A 110 -2.81 -14.15 -12.98
C LYS A 110 -2.92 -13.99 -11.47
N ARG A 111 -3.18 -12.76 -11.05
CA ARG A 111 -3.27 -12.37 -9.67
C ARG A 111 -4.55 -11.60 -9.42
N GLU A 112 -5.12 -11.79 -8.24
CA GLU A 112 -6.26 -11.04 -7.75
C GLU A 112 -5.89 -10.41 -6.40
N GLU A 113 -6.16 -9.13 -6.26
CA GLU A 113 -5.90 -8.38 -5.04
C GLU A 113 -7.20 -7.73 -4.57
N MET A 114 -7.64 -8.08 -3.37
CA MET A 114 -8.77 -7.42 -2.71
C MET A 114 -8.27 -6.61 -1.53
N LEU A 115 -8.72 -5.37 -1.44
CA LEU A 115 -8.43 -4.49 -0.32
C LEU A 115 -9.73 -4.01 0.30
N TYR A 116 -9.85 -4.21 1.61
CA TYR A 116 -10.90 -3.63 2.44
C TYR A 116 -10.25 -2.73 3.48
N ARG A 117 -10.75 -1.52 3.61
CA ARG A 117 -10.19 -0.53 4.52
C ARG A 117 -11.30 0.21 5.26
N ALA A 118 -11.13 0.34 6.58
CA ALA A 118 -11.94 1.22 7.42
C ALA A 118 -10.99 2.20 8.11
N TYR A 119 -11.34 3.48 8.21
CA TYR A 119 -10.48 4.47 8.82
C TYR A 119 -11.27 5.56 9.52
N GLY A 120 -10.66 6.10 10.55
CA GLY A 120 -11.17 7.24 11.31
C GLY A 120 -10.05 8.21 11.68
N TYR A 121 -10.34 9.49 11.56
CA TYR A 121 -9.43 10.58 11.92
C TYR A 121 -10.15 11.53 12.85
N TRP A 122 -9.56 11.80 14.01
CA TRP A 122 -10.16 12.62 15.04
C TRP A 122 -9.22 13.71 15.51
N ALA A 123 -9.54 14.97 15.23
CA ALA A 123 -8.95 16.13 15.89
C ALA A 123 -9.62 16.32 17.25
N ILE A 124 -9.02 15.72 18.30
CA ILE A 124 -9.56 15.69 19.65
C ILE A 124 -9.58 17.11 20.24
N SER A 125 -8.56 17.89 19.95
CA SER A 125 -8.42 19.29 20.37
C SER A 125 -7.40 19.99 19.46
N ASP A 126 -7.13 21.27 19.73
CA ASP A 126 -6.09 22.04 19.02
C ASP A 126 -4.68 21.45 19.19
N TYR A 127 -4.50 20.58 20.17
CA TYR A 127 -3.20 19.99 20.51
C TYR A 127 -3.11 18.50 20.20
N PHE A 128 -4.23 17.79 20.08
CA PHE A 128 -4.23 16.33 19.93
C PHE A 128 -5.05 15.88 18.74
N ALA A 129 -4.48 14.96 17.97
CA ALA A 129 -5.19 14.23 16.93
C ALA A 129 -4.91 12.73 17.05
N ALA A 130 -5.91 11.92 16.74
CA ALA A 130 -5.81 10.47 16.68
C ALA A 130 -6.25 9.95 15.31
N SER A 131 -5.67 8.85 14.87
CA SER A 131 -6.14 8.08 13.72
C SER A 131 -6.13 6.60 14.03
N LEU A 132 -7.14 5.91 13.54
CA LEU A 132 -7.25 4.45 13.57
C LEU A 132 -7.60 3.99 12.16
N GLU A 133 -6.85 3.00 11.66
CA GLU A 133 -7.18 2.33 10.41
C GLU A 133 -7.26 0.83 10.66
N TYR A 134 -8.07 0.15 9.87
CA TYR A 134 -8.08 -1.29 9.70
C TYR A 134 -7.99 -1.57 8.21
N GLN A 135 -7.01 -2.34 7.83
CA GLN A 135 -6.81 -2.78 6.47
C GLN A 135 -6.81 -4.31 6.43
N PHE A 136 -7.56 -4.86 5.50
CA PHE A 136 -7.60 -6.30 5.22
C PHE A 136 -7.30 -6.50 3.74
N ASP A 137 -6.15 -7.11 3.46
CA ASP A 137 -5.67 -7.41 2.13
C ASP A 137 -5.79 -8.91 1.87
N ILE A 138 -6.33 -9.27 0.72
CA ILE A 138 -6.31 -10.63 0.20
C ILE A 138 -5.58 -10.59 -1.14
N PHE A 139 -4.55 -11.40 -1.26
CA PHE A 139 -3.80 -11.58 -2.48
C PHE A 139 -3.86 -13.04 -2.90
N THR A 140 -4.28 -13.30 -4.14
CA THR A 140 -4.37 -14.66 -4.70
C THR A 140 -3.52 -14.74 -5.96
N ASP A 141 -2.61 -15.72 -6.03
CA ASP A 141 -1.87 -16.06 -7.25
C ASP A 141 -2.30 -17.45 -7.73
N ALA A 142 -2.97 -17.49 -8.87
CA ALA A 142 -3.56 -18.72 -9.43
C ALA A 142 -2.59 -19.49 -10.34
N THR A 143 -1.31 -19.10 -10.43
CA THR A 143 -0.48 -19.49 -11.56
C THR A 143 0.24 -20.83 -11.38
N HIS A 144 0.72 -21.16 -10.17
CA HIS A 144 1.50 -22.39 -9.96
C HIS A 144 0.93 -23.30 -8.88
N HIS A 145 0.50 -22.76 -7.81
CA HIS A 145 -0.18 -23.41 -6.70
C HIS A 145 -0.98 -22.30 -6.08
N GLU A 146 -2.28 -22.36 -6.14
CA GLU A 146 -3.14 -21.33 -5.59
C GLU A 146 -2.63 -20.85 -4.21
N THR A 147 -1.88 -19.75 -4.22
CA THR A 147 -1.32 -19.17 -3.00
C THR A 147 -2.20 -18.00 -2.60
N ILE A 148 -2.70 -18.04 -1.39
CA ILE A 148 -3.53 -16.99 -0.81
C ILE A 148 -2.79 -16.37 0.35
N TYR A 149 -2.57 -15.06 0.29
CA TYR A 149 -2.08 -14.26 1.42
C TYR A 149 -3.21 -13.41 1.96
N GLN A 150 -3.37 -13.42 3.28
CA GLN A 150 -4.31 -12.56 3.98
C GLN A 150 -3.55 -11.74 5.03
N ASN A 151 -3.73 -10.42 5.00
CA ASN A 151 -3.08 -9.50 5.92
C ASN A 151 -4.13 -8.64 6.62
N HIS A 152 -4.10 -8.64 7.94
CA HIS A 152 -4.82 -7.68 8.77
C HIS A 152 -3.82 -6.70 9.35
N ILE A 153 -3.98 -5.42 9.06
CA ILE A 153 -3.08 -4.35 9.51
C ILE A 153 -3.89 -3.29 10.22
N VAL A 154 -3.53 -2.99 11.47
CA VAL A 154 -4.26 -2.05 12.33
C VAL A 154 -3.29 -1.00 12.90
N PRO A 155 -3.02 0.10 12.20
CA PRO A 155 -2.29 1.24 12.74
C PRO A 155 -3.21 2.13 13.58
N LEU A 156 -2.79 2.41 14.81
CA LEU A 156 -3.37 3.39 15.72
C LEU A 156 -2.32 4.46 16.01
N SER A 157 -2.62 5.71 15.70
CA SER A 157 -1.70 6.84 15.93
C SER A 157 -2.32 7.87 16.86
N LEU A 158 -1.47 8.42 17.74
CA LEU A 158 -1.77 9.60 18.54
C LEU A 158 -0.70 10.66 18.28
N SER A 159 -1.13 11.86 17.89
CA SER A 159 -0.27 12.99 17.58
C SER A 159 -0.53 14.14 18.54
N TYR A 160 0.56 14.79 19.00
CA TYR A 160 0.54 15.99 19.80
C TYR A 160 1.18 17.16 19.04
N PHE A 161 0.57 18.32 19.10
CA PHE A 161 1.02 19.56 18.46
C PHE A 161 1.09 20.67 19.50
N HIS A 162 2.24 21.32 19.60
CA HIS A 162 2.41 22.46 20.50
C HIS A 162 2.57 23.75 19.71
N THR A 163 2.10 24.86 20.27
CA THR A 163 2.16 26.20 19.65
C THR A 163 3.59 26.68 19.35
N SER A 164 4.60 26.17 20.09
CA SER A 164 6.03 26.43 19.82
C SER A 164 6.54 25.87 18.51
N GLY A 165 5.74 25.05 17.78
CA GLY A 165 6.17 24.32 16.60
C GLY A 165 6.71 22.91 16.88
N LEU A 166 6.70 22.47 18.15
CA LEU A 166 6.99 21.09 18.50
C LEU A 166 5.79 20.20 18.18
N SER A 167 6.03 19.06 17.55
CA SER A 167 5.03 18.01 17.38
C SER A 167 5.64 16.64 17.64
N SER A 168 4.84 15.73 18.19
CA SER A 168 5.25 14.34 18.38
C SER A 168 4.14 13.41 17.97
N SER A 169 4.47 12.20 17.54
CA SER A 169 3.49 11.14 17.30
C SER A 169 3.99 9.78 17.77
N VAL A 170 3.08 8.98 18.26
CA VAL A 170 3.26 7.58 18.58
C VAL A 170 2.29 6.78 17.72
N THR A 171 2.80 5.74 17.06
CA THR A 171 1.99 4.82 16.26
C THR A 171 2.23 3.39 16.73
N VAL A 172 1.16 2.69 17.06
CA VAL A 172 1.17 1.24 17.27
C VAL A 172 0.54 0.59 16.06
N THR A 173 1.25 -0.32 15.42
CA THR A 173 0.73 -1.10 14.29
C THR A 173 0.69 -2.56 14.65
N TYR A 174 -0.50 -3.14 14.72
CA TYR A 174 -0.70 -4.58 14.83
C TYR A 174 -0.82 -5.19 13.44
N VAL A 175 -0.15 -6.31 13.21
CA VAL A 175 -0.16 -7.06 11.96
C VAL A 175 -0.45 -8.52 12.26
N ASN A 176 -1.41 -9.10 11.54
CA ASN A 176 -1.66 -10.54 11.49
C ASN A 176 -1.66 -10.97 10.02
N GLN A 177 -0.82 -11.94 9.70
CA GLN A 177 -0.64 -12.46 8.35
C GLN A 177 -0.89 -13.95 8.31
N GLU A 178 -1.58 -14.40 7.30
CA GLU A 178 -1.78 -15.81 6.98
C GLU A 178 -1.38 -16.07 5.53
N ALA A 179 -0.64 -17.15 5.30
CA ALA A 179 -0.32 -17.64 3.97
C ALA A 179 -0.78 -19.08 3.84
N LEU A 180 -1.66 -19.33 2.87
CA LEU A 180 -2.15 -20.64 2.50
C LEU A 180 -1.56 -21.02 1.13
N GLU A 181 -0.96 -22.19 1.02
CA GLU A 181 -0.35 -22.65 -0.23
C GLU A 181 -0.90 -24.01 -0.63
N GLY A 182 -1.32 -24.13 -1.89
CA GLY A 182 -1.48 -25.39 -2.61
C GLY A 182 -2.83 -26.03 -2.60
N ASN A 183 -3.23 -26.47 -3.79
CA ASN A 183 -4.35 -27.40 -4.03
C ASN A 183 -3.96 -28.88 -3.78
N ASP A 184 -2.66 -29.18 -3.60
CA ASP A 184 -2.19 -30.53 -3.34
C ASP A 184 -2.09 -30.75 -1.82
N GLU A 185 -2.74 -31.82 -1.32
CA GLU A 185 -2.73 -32.17 0.11
C GLU A 185 -1.32 -32.39 0.68
N SER A 186 -0.35 -32.73 -0.17
CA SER A 186 1.06 -32.88 0.21
C SER A 186 1.83 -31.56 0.32
N LEU A 187 1.29 -30.46 -0.23
CA LEU A 187 1.90 -29.14 -0.27
C LEU A 187 1.12 -28.10 0.55
N LYS A 188 0.09 -28.51 1.26
CA LYS A 188 -0.66 -27.62 2.17
C LYS A 188 0.24 -27.08 3.27
N GLY A 189 0.86 -25.92 3.00
CA GLY A 189 1.56 -25.14 4.00
C GLY A 189 0.64 -24.07 4.54
N HIS A 190 0.54 -23.95 5.85
CA HIS A 190 -0.07 -22.82 6.54
C HIS A 190 1.03 -22.13 7.33
N ASP A 191 1.29 -20.87 7.00
CA ASP A 191 2.18 -20.03 7.77
C ASP A 191 1.36 -18.84 8.31
N ASP A 192 1.46 -18.62 9.60
CA ASP A 192 0.89 -17.48 10.28
C ASP A 192 1.99 -16.67 10.96
N ASN A 193 1.82 -15.36 11.00
CA ASN A 193 2.72 -14.48 11.72
C ASN A 193 1.94 -13.30 12.32
N GLN A 194 2.21 -13.02 13.60
CA GLN A 194 1.58 -11.93 14.33
C GLN A 194 2.64 -11.10 15.03
N PHE A 195 2.56 -9.80 14.87
CA PHE A 195 3.46 -8.89 15.56
C PHE A 195 2.83 -7.51 15.77
N ALA A 196 3.42 -6.75 16.69
CA ALA A 196 3.06 -5.36 16.92
C ALA A 196 4.31 -4.48 16.92
N LEU A 197 4.25 -3.37 16.22
CA LEU A 197 5.33 -2.40 16.12
C LEU A 197 4.95 -1.10 16.80
N LEU A 198 5.93 -0.48 17.46
CA LEU A 198 5.79 0.84 18.06
C LEU A 198 6.74 1.80 17.37
N ASP A 199 6.18 2.83 16.75
CA ASP A 199 6.93 3.91 16.11
C ASP A 199 6.77 5.20 16.91
N PHE A 200 7.83 6.00 16.93
CA PHE A 200 7.83 7.32 17.56
C PHE A 200 8.41 8.36 16.61
N SER A 201 7.80 9.55 16.60
CA SER A 201 8.39 10.69 15.90
C SER A 201 8.30 11.96 16.75
N LEU A 202 9.36 12.78 16.64
CA LEU A 202 9.44 14.11 17.22
C LEU A 202 9.89 15.07 16.13
N LYS A 203 9.13 16.15 15.93
CA LYS A 203 9.45 17.17 14.91
C LYS A 203 9.38 18.56 15.55
N TYR A 204 10.28 19.42 15.14
CA TYR A 204 10.31 20.82 15.56
C TYR A 204 10.38 21.73 14.33
N ARG A 205 9.44 22.66 14.23
CA ARG A 205 9.45 23.71 13.22
C ARG A 205 10.37 24.82 13.69
N LEU A 206 11.41 25.08 12.93
CA LEU A 206 12.36 26.14 13.22
C LEU A 206 11.68 27.53 13.17
N PRO A 207 12.09 28.47 14.03
CA PRO A 207 11.60 29.84 14.01
C PRO A 207 11.75 30.47 12.61
N TYR A 208 10.98 31.53 12.35
CA TYR A 208 11.04 32.30 11.09
C TYR A 208 10.85 31.44 9.83
N ARG A 209 10.32 30.23 9.92
CA ARG A 209 10.11 29.27 8.83
C ARG A 209 11.41 28.79 8.16
N TYR A 210 12.55 28.83 8.87
CA TYR A 210 13.83 28.32 8.34
C TYR A 210 13.82 26.82 8.06
N GLY A 211 12.77 26.10 8.42
CA GLY A 211 12.65 24.68 8.10
C GLY A 211 12.09 23.84 9.24
N THR A 212 12.43 22.56 9.22
CA THR A 212 12.02 21.58 10.24
C THR A 212 13.18 20.66 10.61
N ALA A 213 13.30 20.33 11.88
CA ALA A 213 14.15 19.27 12.40
C ALA A 213 13.27 18.12 12.88
N GLY A 214 13.63 16.88 12.54
CA GLY A 214 12.87 15.69 12.92
C GLY A 214 13.76 14.56 13.42
N PHE A 215 13.25 13.83 14.39
CA PHE A 215 13.80 12.57 14.87
C PHE A 215 12.71 11.51 14.82
N ILE A 216 12.97 10.40 14.15
CA ILE A 216 12.01 9.33 13.91
C ILE A 216 12.66 8.01 14.33
N VAL A 217 11.95 7.23 15.13
CA VAL A 217 12.34 5.88 15.49
C VAL A 217 11.27 4.93 14.99
N LYS A 218 11.68 4.02 14.13
CA LYS A 218 10.85 2.90 13.67
C LYS A 218 11.17 1.67 14.49
N ASN A 219 10.15 0.88 14.80
CA ASN A 219 10.27 -0.32 15.63
C ASN A 219 11.02 -0.02 16.96
N LEU A 220 10.50 0.93 17.75
CA LEU A 220 11.13 1.42 18.98
C LEU A 220 11.49 0.29 19.96
N LEU A 221 10.68 -0.76 20.02
CA LEU A 221 10.87 -1.89 20.94
C LEU A 221 11.84 -2.95 20.39
N ASP A 222 12.37 -2.75 19.18
CA ASP A 222 13.25 -3.72 18.49
C ASP A 222 12.62 -5.12 18.36
N GLN A 223 11.30 -5.14 18.07
CA GLN A 223 10.55 -6.36 17.92
C GLN A 223 11.03 -7.10 16.68
N ARG A 224 11.49 -8.32 16.83
CA ARG A 224 11.83 -9.20 15.70
C ARG A 224 10.56 -9.82 15.14
N PHE A 225 10.43 -9.80 13.84
CA PHE A 225 9.31 -10.41 13.12
C PHE A 225 9.77 -10.87 11.73
N ASP A 226 9.07 -11.86 11.22
CA ASP A 226 9.17 -12.25 9.82
C ASP A 226 7.95 -11.69 9.09
N PHE A 227 8.14 -10.93 8.02
CA PHE A 227 7.03 -10.48 7.19
C PHE A 227 6.86 -11.46 6.04
N LEU A 228 5.67 -12.07 5.94
CA LEU A 228 5.33 -12.98 4.85
C LEU A 228 5.09 -12.15 3.59
N GLY A 229 6.00 -12.21 2.65
CA GLY A 229 5.93 -11.50 1.39
C GLY A 229 5.96 -12.47 0.21
N GLN A 230 5.49 -12.00 -0.93
CA GLN A 230 5.59 -12.72 -2.19
C GLN A 230 6.77 -12.17 -2.99
N ASN A 231 7.63 -13.06 -3.50
CA ASN A 231 8.62 -12.65 -4.48
C ASN A 231 7.97 -12.51 -5.87
N ALA A 232 8.68 -11.83 -6.79
CA ALA A 232 8.24 -11.60 -8.16
C ALA A 232 7.91 -12.89 -8.95
N PHE A 233 8.39 -14.04 -8.51
CA PHE A 233 8.25 -15.35 -9.14
C PHE A 233 7.22 -16.27 -8.46
N GLY A 234 6.43 -15.75 -7.51
CA GLY A 234 5.36 -16.52 -6.84
C GLY A 234 5.83 -17.44 -5.72
N GLY A 235 7.12 -17.40 -5.34
CA GLY A 235 7.64 -18.17 -4.21
C GLY A 235 7.48 -17.46 -2.86
N ARG A 236 7.38 -18.22 -1.78
CA ARG A 236 7.42 -17.65 -0.43
C ARG A 236 8.81 -17.09 -0.14
N THR A 237 8.87 -15.86 0.33
CA THR A 237 10.08 -15.32 0.95
C THR A 237 9.79 -14.98 2.40
N ARG A 238 10.46 -15.67 3.31
CA ARG A 238 10.49 -15.30 4.73
C ARG A 238 11.32 -14.04 4.99
N ARG A 239 12.08 -13.60 3.99
CA ARG A 239 12.87 -12.36 4.05
C ARG A 239 12.53 -11.53 2.83
N LEU A 240 12.12 -10.31 3.07
CA LEU A 240 11.95 -9.31 2.04
C LEU A 240 13.34 -8.83 1.60
N GLU A 241 13.78 -9.28 0.45
CA GLU A 241 14.94 -8.69 -0.22
C GLU A 241 14.58 -7.36 -0.91
N GLU A 242 13.28 -7.11 -1.13
CA GLU A 242 12.78 -5.92 -1.81
C GLU A 242 11.84 -5.13 -0.89
N THR A 243 12.22 -3.95 -0.52
CA THR A 243 11.50 -2.88 0.21
C THR A 243 10.40 -3.38 1.17
N PRO A 244 10.74 -3.82 2.40
CA PRO A 244 9.75 -4.31 3.33
C PRO A 244 8.75 -3.20 3.70
N LEU A 245 7.46 -3.55 3.78
CA LEU A 245 6.42 -2.65 4.27
C LEU A 245 6.75 -2.15 5.69
N PHE A 246 7.44 -2.99 6.48
CA PHE A 246 7.90 -2.67 7.82
C PHE A 246 9.40 -2.93 7.96
N ILE A 247 10.08 -2.09 8.72
CA ILE A 247 11.51 -2.24 9.00
C ILE A 247 11.68 -3.27 10.13
N PRO A 248 12.40 -4.40 9.91
CA PRO A 248 12.49 -5.50 10.87
C PRO A 248 13.35 -5.19 12.10
N GLU A 249 14.19 -4.15 12.04
CA GLU A 249 15.07 -3.74 13.14
C GLU A 249 14.74 -2.32 13.57
N ARG A 250 15.07 -2.00 14.83
CA ARG A 250 14.95 -0.62 15.30
C ARG A 250 15.83 0.30 14.47
N THR A 251 15.21 1.24 13.79
CA THR A 251 15.89 2.19 12.92
C THR A 251 15.59 3.61 13.34
N MET A 252 16.64 4.42 13.41
CA MET A 252 16.56 5.82 13.82
C MET A 252 16.93 6.73 12.64
N PHE A 253 16.09 7.74 12.41
CA PHE A 253 16.31 8.74 11.36
C PHE A 253 16.38 10.12 12.00
N PHE A 254 17.35 10.90 11.57
CA PHE A 254 17.39 12.34 11.80
C PHE A 254 17.20 13.06 10.46
N GLN A 255 16.23 13.97 10.41
CA GLN A 255 15.91 14.73 9.20
C GLN A 255 16.01 16.22 9.52
N LEU A 256 16.74 16.96 8.68
CA LEU A 256 16.78 18.41 8.70
C LEU A 256 16.38 18.93 7.31
N THR A 257 15.30 19.70 7.27
CA THR A 257 14.86 20.39 6.04
C THR A 257 15.03 21.87 6.28
N LEU A 258 15.82 22.55 5.44
CA LEU A 258 16.04 23.98 5.49
C LEU A 258 15.30 24.65 4.32
N ALA A 259 14.66 25.78 4.59
CA ALA A 259 14.04 26.64 3.60
C ALA A 259 14.84 27.96 3.54
N PHE A 260 15.21 28.39 2.35
CA PHE A 260 15.98 29.61 2.07
C PHE A 260 15.12 30.64 1.37
#